data_e17249740af0ccd424586d50c2127605
#
_entry.id   e17249740af0ccd424586d50c2127605
#
_cell.length_a   1.000
_cell.length_b   1.000
_cell.length_c   1.000
_cell.angle_alpha   90.00
_cell.angle_beta   90.00
_cell.angle_gamma   90.00
#
_symmetry.space_group_name_H-M   'P 1'
#
loop_
_entity.id
_entity.type
_entity.pdbx_description
1 polymer ?
#
loop_
_entity_poly.entity_id
_entity_poly.type
_entity_poly.pdbx_seq_one_letter_code
_entity_poly.pdbx_strand_id
1 'polypeptide(L)'
;AQETERGSAKELAKSVAPEFLEIADEILREAEKTFGDTIDRRILFPLADHISFAVGRIRNHEQISNPLTDDIKVLFYSEFKVAERLKKILKERMDIEIDEHEVGYVALHIHSALGDEKVSVAMQTARTVRECIAMIEMATGRKIDVISLSYNRMMNHIKYMVARVSTGETLKLDM
;
A
#
# COMPACT_ATOMS: atom_id res chain seq x y z
N ALA A 1 12.74 -22.67 10.26
CA ALA A 1 11.97 -21.55 9.73
C ALA A 1 12.84 -20.55 8.93
N GLN A 2 14.04 -20.22 9.42
CA GLN A 2 14.94 -19.27 8.72
C GLN A 2 15.55 -19.79 7.41
N GLU A 3 15.73 -21.09 7.25
CA GLU A 3 16.27 -21.67 6.01
C GLU A 3 15.26 -21.69 4.86
N THR A 4 13.98 -21.86 5.16
CA THR A 4 12.89 -21.83 4.15
C THR A 4 12.67 -20.43 3.60
N GLU A 5 12.78 -19.40 4.43
CA GLU A 5 12.66 -18.00 4.00
C GLU A 5 13.84 -17.55 3.13
N ARG A 6 15.07 -18.00 3.46
CA ARG A 6 16.26 -17.73 2.63
C ARG A 6 16.22 -18.47 1.29
N GLY A 7 15.68 -19.67 1.24
CA GLY A 7 15.45 -20.43 0.02
C GLY A 7 14.45 -19.74 -0.91
N SER A 8 13.30 -19.31 -0.37
CA SER A 8 12.25 -18.61 -1.09
C SER A 8 12.73 -17.25 -1.63
N ALA A 9 13.47 -16.48 -0.85
CA ALA A 9 14.04 -15.20 -1.29
C ALA A 9 15.07 -15.36 -2.40
N LYS A 10 15.90 -16.41 -2.35
CA LYS A 10 16.87 -16.74 -3.41
C LYS A 10 16.20 -17.21 -4.71
N GLU A 11 15.10 -17.95 -4.61
CA GLU A 11 14.33 -18.39 -5.78
C GLU A 11 13.60 -17.21 -6.42
N LEU A 12 12.98 -16.33 -5.64
CA LEU A 12 12.37 -15.08 -6.09
C LEU A 12 13.40 -14.17 -6.77
N ALA A 13 14.57 -14.02 -6.19
CA ALA A 13 15.66 -13.23 -6.77
C ALA A 13 16.15 -13.74 -8.13
N LYS A 14 16.03 -15.05 -8.38
CA LYS A 14 16.37 -15.66 -9.68
C LYS A 14 15.28 -15.51 -10.72
N SER A 15 14.02 -15.31 -10.31
CA SER A 15 12.85 -15.22 -11.17
C SER A 15 12.53 -13.79 -11.60
N VAL A 16 12.98 -12.77 -10.86
CA VAL A 16 12.73 -11.36 -11.14
C VAL A 16 13.90 -10.76 -11.93
N ALA A 17 13.58 -10.10 -13.05
CA ALA A 17 14.60 -9.43 -13.86
C ALA A 17 15.34 -8.35 -13.04
N PRO A 18 16.66 -8.19 -13.19
CA PRO A 18 17.46 -7.23 -12.43
C PRO A 18 16.94 -5.79 -12.50
N GLU A 19 16.36 -5.40 -13.62
CA GLU A 19 15.78 -4.06 -13.82
C GLU A 19 14.65 -3.76 -12.83
N PHE A 20 13.80 -4.73 -12.52
CA PHE A 20 12.72 -4.54 -11.53
C PHE A 20 13.24 -4.48 -10.10
N LEU A 21 14.34 -5.17 -9.81
CA LEU A 21 15.03 -5.05 -8.51
C LEU A 21 15.63 -3.65 -8.33
N GLU A 22 16.21 -3.08 -9.38
CA GLU A 22 16.72 -1.70 -9.35
C GLU A 22 15.60 -0.68 -9.15
N ILE A 23 14.48 -0.84 -9.83
CA ILE A 23 13.30 0.03 -9.68
C ILE A 23 12.74 -0.06 -8.27
N ALA A 24 12.59 -1.26 -7.74
CA ALA A 24 12.12 -1.47 -6.36
C ALA A 24 13.09 -0.87 -5.34
N ASP A 25 14.38 -1.03 -5.53
CA ASP A 25 15.41 -0.41 -4.67
C ASP A 25 15.33 1.12 -4.68
N GLU A 26 15.11 1.72 -5.83
CA GLU A 26 14.94 3.17 -5.96
C GLU A 26 13.72 3.66 -5.17
N ILE A 27 12.60 2.94 -5.25
CA ILE A 27 11.39 3.23 -4.45
C ILE A 27 11.66 3.11 -2.95
N LEU A 28 12.35 2.06 -2.52
CA LEU A 28 12.69 1.88 -1.12
C LEU A 28 13.66 2.94 -0.58
N ARG A 29 14.61 3.37 -1.39
CA ARG A 29 15.50 4.50 -1.02
C ARG A 29 14.71 5.81 -0.87
N GLU A 30 13.74 6.05 -1.71
CA GLU A 30 12.87 7.22 -1.59
C GLU A 30 12.01 7.13 -0.32
N ALA A 31 11.52 5.95 0.01
CA ALA A 31 10.81 5.70 1.26
C ALA A 31 11.71 5.94 2.48
N GLU A 32 12.95 5.50 2.45
CA GLU A 32 13.94 5.74 3.50
C GLU A 32 14.21 7.23 3.72
N LYS A 33 14.30 8.02 2.66
CA LYS A 33 14.45 9.48 2.76
C LYS A 33 13.24 10.15 3.42
N THR A 34 12.05 9.64 3.15
CA THR A 34 10.79 10.20 3.66
C THR A 34 10.51 9.78 5.10
N PHE A 35 10.76 8.51 5.44
CA PHE A 35 10.34 7.89 6.70
C PHE A 35 11.49 7.57 7.66
N GLY A 36 12.75 7.75 7.22
CA GLY A 36 13.94 7.41 8.00
C GLY A 36 14.38 5.94 7.85
N ASP A 37 15.30 5.51 8.71
CA ASP A 37 16.09 4.27 8.55
C ASP A 37 15.36 2.97 8.92
N THR A 38 14.04 2.99 9.11
CA THR A 38 13.28 1.85 9.64
C THR A 38 12.61 0.99 8.58
N ILE A 39 12.98 1.17 7.30
CA ILE A 39 12.43 0.37 6.21
C ILE A 39 12.93 -1.07 6.26
N ASP A 40 12.01 -2.01 6.31
CA ASP A 40 12.33 -3.42 6.18
C ASP A 40 12.67 -3.78 4.73
N ARG A 41 13.96 -3.95 4.47
CA ARG A 41 14.50 -4.27 3.14
C ARG A 41 14.09 -5.65 2.61
N ARG A 42 13.50 -6.51 3.43
CA ARG A 42 13.00 -7.82 2.98
C ARG A 42 11.87 -7.71 1.97
N ILE A 43 11.19 -6.55 1.89
CA ILE A 43 10.15 -6.33 0.89
C ILE A 43 10.69 -6.06 -0.52
N LEU A 44 11.99 -5.91 -0.70
CA LEU A 44 12.59 -5.61 -2.02
C LEU A 44 12.12 -6.61 -3.10
N PHE A 45 12.21 -7.89 -2.81
CA PHE A 45 11.81 -8.93 -3.76
C PHE A 45 10.29 -9.00 -4.00
N PRO A 46 9.45 -9.02 -2.97
CA PRO A 46 8.00 -8.93 -3.16
C PRO A 46 7.56 -7.68 -3.92
N LEU A 47 8.17 -6.55 -3.66
CA LEU A 47 7.88 -5.30 -4.37
C LEU A 47 8.31 -5.38 -5.84
N ALA A 48 9.52 -5.85 -6.12
CA ALA A 48 10.02 -6.03 -7.48
C ALA A 48 9.18 -7.03 -8.28
N ASP A 49 8.76 -8.11 -7.66
CA ASP A 49 7.87 -9.12 -8.25
C ASP A 49 6.51 -8.52 -8.60
N HIS A 50 5.92 -7.75 -7.69
CA HIS A 50 4.66 -7.04 -7.94
C HIS A 50 4.78 -6.05 -9.11
N ILE A 51 5.86 -5.26 -9.17
CA ILE A 51 6.11 -4.31 -10.26
C ILE A 51 6.27 -5.07 -11.60
N SER A 52 7.01 -6.17 -11.61
CA SER A 52 7.19 -7.03 -12.77
C SER A 52 5.85 -7.56 -13.31
N PHE A 53 4.99 -8.07 -12.44
CA PHE A 53 3.66 -8.51 -12.81
C PHE A 53 2.77 -7.38 -13.33
N ALA A 54 2.82 -6.21 -12.71
CA ALA A 54 2.07 -5.04 -13.15
C ALA A 54 2.47 -4.62 -14.57
N VAL A 55 3.77 -4.55 -14.85
CA VAL A 55 4.29 -4.25 -16.19
C VAL A 55 3.87 -5.30 -17.20
N GLY A 56 3.92 -6.58 -16.84
CA GLY A 56 3.46 -7.69 -17.68
C GLY A 56 1.98 -7.56 -18.05
N ARG A 57 1.10 -7.27 -17.09
CA ARG A 57 -0.33 -7.03 -17.33
C ARG A 57 -0.56 -5.84 -18.28
N ILE A 58 0.11 -4.74 -18.05
CA ILE A 58 -0.04 -3.54 -18.87
C ILE A 58 0.40 -3.81 -20.31
N ARG A 59 1.51 -4.50 -20.52
CA ARG A 59 1.97 -4.92 -21.85
C ARG A 59 0.99 -5.85 -22.56
N ASN A 60 0.23 -6.63 -21.81
CA ASN A 60 -0.83 -7.49 -22.33
C ASN A 60 -2.19 -6.78 -22.43
N HIS A 61 -2.25 -5.47 -22.21
CA HIS A 61 -3.48 -4.67 -22.18
C HIS A 61 -4.49 -5.13 -21.11
N GLU A 62 -4.00 -5.74 -20.04
CA GLU A 62 -4.79 -6.13 -18.89
C GLU A 62 -4.72 -5.02 -17.83
N GLN A 63 -5.87 -4.53 -17.39
CA GLN A 63 -5.96 -3.56 -16.28
C GLN A 63 -6.55 -4.23 -15.06
N ILE A 64 -5.97 -3.95 -13.89
CA ILE A 64 -6.60 -4.30 -12.63
C ILE A 64 -7.39 -3.10 -12.11
N SER A 65 -8.50 -3.44 -11.45
CA SER A 65 -9.28 -2.47 -10.71
C SER A 65 -9.17 -2.78 -9.23
N ASN A 66 -8.85 -1.77 -8.44
CA ASN A 66 -8.88 -1.86 -6.98
C ASN A 66 -9.94 -0.90 -6.46
N PRO A 67 -11.08 -1.39 -5.95
CA PRO A 67 -12.14 -0.53 -5.44
C PRO A 67 -11.75 0.25 -4.19
N LEU A 68 -10.63 -0.09 -3.57
CA LEU A 68 -10.11 0.55 -2.35
C LEU A 68 -9.02 1.59 -2.63
N THR A 69 -8.71 1.91 -3.89
CA THR A 69 -7.61 2.83 -4.24
C THR A 69 -7.76 4.19 -3.57
N ASP A 70 -8.95 4.79 -3.58
CA ASP A 70 -9.18 6.09 -2.96
C ASP A 70 -9.05 6.04 -1.44
N ASP A 71 -9.53 4.97 -0.82
CA ASP A 71 -9.39 4.74 0.62
C ASP A 71 -7.93 4.55 1.02
N ILE A 72 -7.15 3.80 0.24
CA ILE A 72 -5.72 3.61 0.43
C ILE A 72 -4.97 4.95 0.30
N LYS A 73 -5.30 5.75 -0.71
CA LYS A 73 -4.71 7.07 -0.93
C LYS A 73 -4.90 8.01 0.27
N VAL A 74 -6.04 7.94 0.93
CA VAL A 74 -6.33 8.76 2.11
C VAL A 74 -5.70 8.18 3.37
N LEU A 75 -5.85 6.89 3.63
CA LEU A 75 -5.34 6.21 4.83
C LEU A 75 -3.82 6.17 4.88
N PHE A 76 -3.20 5.94 3.75
CA PHE A 76 -1.75 5.78 3.59
C PHE A 76 -1.17 6.84 2.66
N TYR A 77 -1.56 8.09 2.90
CA TYR A 77 -1.23 9.23 2.02
C TYR A 77 0.28 9.39 1.80
N SER A 78 1.08 9.31 2.85
CA SER A 78 2.53 9.49 2.76
C SER A 78 3.19 8.35 1.97
N GLU A 79 2.76 7.11 2.20
CA GLU A 79 3.21 5.94 1.45
C GLU A 79 2.77 6.03 -0.02
N PHE A 80 1.55 6.48 -0.27
CA PHE A 80 1.03 6.68 -1.62
C PHE A 80 1.84 7.73 -2.40
N LYS A 81 2.23 8.81 -1.76
CA LYS A 81 3.08 9.85 -2.35
C LYS A 81 4.44 9.33 -2.77
N VAL A 82 5.07 8.49 -1.95
CA VAL A 82 6.32 7.82 -2.32
C VAL A 82 6.09 6.85 -3.48
N ALA A 83 5.01 6.08 -3.43
CA ALA A 83 4.66 5.11 -4.47
C ALA A 83 4.36 5.76 -5.84
N GLU A 84 3.84 6.98 -5.87
CA GLU A 84 3.61 7.74 -7.12
C GLU A 84 4.88 7.93 -7.95
N ARG A 85 6.03 7.91 -7.32
CA ARG A 85 7.33 8.00 -8.01
C ARG A 85 7.53 6.88 -9.02
N LEU A 86 6.89 5.74 -8.80
CA LEU A 86 6.93 4.61 -9.74
C LEU A 86 6.36 4.98 -11.12
N LYS A 87 5.35 5.85 -11.18
CA LYS A 87 4.79 6.34 -12.46
C LYS A 87 5.87 6.97 -13.33
N LYS A 88 6.68 7.85 -12.74
CA LYS A 88 7.77 8.54 -13.44
C LYS A 88 8.87 7.57 -13.84
N ILE A 89 9.29 6.71 -12.94
CA ILE A 89 10.37 5.74 -13.19
C ILE A 89 10.01 4.80 -14.34
N LEU A 90 8.81 4.23 -14.34
CA LEU A 90 8.37 3.32 -15.40
C LEU A 90 8.17 4.02 -16.74
N LYS A 91 7.68 5.27 -16.73
CA LYS A 91 7.54 6.06 -17.95
C LYS A 91 8.90 6.37 -18.57
N GLU A 92 9.88 6.78 -17.77
CA GLU A 92 11.22 7.13 -18.22
C GLU A 92 12.04 5.92 -18.69
N ARG A 93 11.95 4.79 -17.94
CA ARG A 93 12.78 3.61 -18.22
C ARG A 93 12.20 2.64 -19.23
N MET A 94 10.87 2.49 -19.25
CA MET A 94 10.20 1.43 -20.03
C MET A 94 9.09 1.95 -20.94
N ASP A 95 8.79 3.25 -20.92
CA ASP A 95 7.63 3.85 -21.59
C ASP A 95 6.31 3.17 -21.18
N ILE A 96 6.19 2.82 -19.92
CA ILE A 96 5.00 2.21 -19.32
C ILE A 96 4.27 3.24 -18.46
N GLU A 97 2.96 3.35 -18.67
CA GLU A 97 2.08 4.16 -17.85
C GLU A 97 1.28 3.27 -16.90
N ILE A 98 1.48 3.46 -15.59
CA ILE A 98 0.68 2.80 -14.56
C ILE A 98 -0.39 3.74 -14.02
N ASP A 99 -1.50 3.17 -13.59
CA ASP A 99 -2.60 3.90 -12.97
C ASP A 99 -2.49 3.96 -11.43
N GLU A 100 -3.43 4.66 -10.82
CA GLU A 100 -3.48 4.80 -9.37
C GLU A 100 -3.79 3.49 -8.63
N HIS A 101 -4.42 2.51 -9.28
CA HIS A 101 -4.68 1.21 -8.67
C HIS A 101 -3.39 0.45 -8.37
N GLU A 102 -2.44 0.46 -9.30
CA GLU A 102 -1.12 -0.13 -9.11
C GLU A 102 -0.30 0.65 -8.07
N VAL A 103 -0.36 1.98 -8.10
CA VAL A 103 0.29 2.84 -7.10
C VAL A 103 -0.23 2.53 -5.70
N GLY A 104 -1.52 2.28 -5.54
CA GLY A 104 -2.14 1.87 -4.28
C GLY A 104 -1.54 0.58 -3.72
N TYR A 105 -1.34 -0.44 -4.53
CA TYR A 105 -0.69 -1.68 -4.10
C TYR A 105 0.76 -1.47 -3.69
N VAL A 106 1.51 -0.65 -4.43
CA VAL A 106 2.89 -0.30 -4.05
C VAL A 106 2.92 0.46 -2.72
N ALA A 107 1.98 1.37 -2.50
CA ALA A 107 1.85 2.08 -1.23
C ALA A 107 1.64 1.11 -0.04
N LEU A 108 0.84 0.05 -0.21
CA LEU A 108 0.64 -0.97 0.80
C LEU A 108 1.92 -1.79 1.08
N HIS A 109 2.74 -2.06 0.08
CA HIS A 109 4.05 -2.69 0.27
C HIS A 109 4.98 -1.80 1.07
N ILE A 110 5.02 -0.49 0.79
CA ILE A 110 5.80 0.48 1.56
C ILE A 110 5.30 0.54 3.01
N HIS A 111 4.00 0.60 3.22
CA HIS A 111 3.39 0.58 4.55
C HIS A 111 3.78 -0.66 5.34
N SER A 112 3.73 -1.82 4.72
CA SER A 112 4.18 -3.09 5.31
C SER A 112 5.65 -3.06 5.75
N ALA A 113 6.50 -2.38 5.00
CA ALA A 113 7.92 -2.21 5.32
C ALA A 113 8.19 -1.28 6.50
N LEU A 114 7.27 -0.37 6.78
CA LEU A 114 7.41 0.61 7.87
C LEU A 114 7.03 0.06 9.24
N GLY A 115 6.06 -0.84 9.32
CA GLY A 115 5.43 -1.22 10.57
C GLY A 115 5.37 -2.72 10.85
N ASP A 116 6.08 -3.55 10.10
CA ASP A 116 5.99 -5.03 10.18
C ASP A 116 4.55 -5.56 9.99
N GLU A 117 3.69 -4.73 9.41
CA GLU A 117 2.30 -5.06 9.10
C GLU A 117 2.20 -5.69 7.71
N LYS A 118 1.56 -6.83 7.60
CA LYS A 118 1.35 -7.50 6.30
C LYS A 118 0.46 -6.68 5.38
N VAL A 119 0.73 -6.70 4.07
CA VAL A 119 -0.11 -6.08 3.04
C VAL A 119 -1.57 -6.52 3.15
N SER A 120 -1.82 -7.79 3.47
CA SER A 120 -3.18 -8.32 3.67
C SER A 120 -3.92 -7.64 4.84
N VAL A 121 -3.21 -7.29 5.91
CA VAL A 121 -3.78 -6.57 7.07
C VAL A 121 -4.09 -5.12 6.70
N ALA A 122 -3.20 -4.44 6.00
CA ALA A 122 -3.44 -3.08 5.49
C ALA A 122 -4.65 -3.02 4.53
N MET A 123 -4.77 -4.01 3.63
CA MET A 123 -5.96 -4.15 2.76
C MET A 123 -7.23 -4.39 3.56
N GLN A 124 -7.18 -5.21 4.60
CA GLN A 124 -8.33 -5.46 5.47
C GLN A 124 -8.75 -4.19 6.22
N THR A 125 -7.79 -3.40 6.69
CA THR A 125 -8.05 -2.10 7.31
C THR A 125 -8.77 -1.16 6.34
N ALA A 126 -8.29 -1.02 5.12
CA ALA A 126 -8.93 -0.19 4.08
C ALA A 126 -10.35 -0.66 3.76
N ARG A 127 -10.58 -1.97 3.67
CA ARG A 127 -11.90 -2.55 3.44
C ARG A 127 -12.85 -2.28 4.60
N THR A 128 -12.41 -2.47 5.84
CA THR A 128 -13.21 -2.21 7.04
C THR A 128 -13.62 -0.74 7.13
N VAL A 129 -12.69 0.17 6.84
CA VAL A 129 -12.98 1.61 6.80
C VAL A 129 -14.02 1.93 5.72
N ARG A 130 -13.87 1.35 4.51
CA ARG A 130 -14.84 1.53 3.43
C ARG A 130 -16.24 1.03 3.81
N GLU A 131 -16.34 -0.10 4.46
CA GLU A 131 -17.60 -0.64 4.95
C GLU A 131 -18.24 0.25 6.03
N CYS A 132 -17.46 0.76 6.97
CA CYS A 132 -17.95 1.71 7.97
C CYS A 132 -18.49 2.99 7.33
N ILE A 133 -17.79 3.54 6.33
CA ILE A 133 -18.24 4.73 5.61
C ILE A 133 -19.54 4.45 4.85
N ALA A 134 -19.64 3.32 4.16
CA ALA A 134 -20.85 2.90 3.47
C ALA A 134 -22.05 2.79 4.41
N MET A 135 -21.86 2.25 5.62
CA MET A 135 -22.90 2.19 6.64
C MET A 135 -23.33 3.58 7.10
N ILE A 136 -22.41 4.52 7.29
CA ILE A 136 -22.71 5.90 7.66
C ILE A 136 -23.46 6.60 6.52
N GLU A 137 -23.04 6.42 5.28
CA GLU A 137 -23.72 6.98 4.10
C GLU A 137 -25.17 6.46 4.00
N MET A 138 -25.39 5.17 4.22
CA MET A 138 -26.73 4.57 4.23
C MET A 138 -27.60 5.11 5.37
N ALA A 139 -27.04 5.23 6.56
CA ALA A 139 -27.76 5.71 7.74
C ALA A 139 -28.13 7.20 7.66
N THR A 140 -27.29 8.00 7.04
CA THR A 140 -27.49 9.47 6.94
C THR A 140 -28.11 9.92 5.64
N GLY A 141 -28.15 9.08 4.61
CA GLY A 141 -28.56 9.43 3.24
C GLY A 141 -27.62 10.43 2.54
N ARG A 142 -26.43 10.63 3.10
CA ARG A 142 -25.42 11.57 2.57
C ARG A 142 -24.21 10.82 2.06
N LYS A 143 -23.67 11.23 0.91
CA LYS A 143 -22.36 10.81 0.45
C LYS A 143 -21.27 11.59 1.16
N ILE A 144 -20.21 10.88 1.53
CA ILE A 144 -19.05 11.47 2.20
C ILE A 144 -18.03 11.84 1.12
N ASP A 145 -17.67 13.13 1.08
CA ASP A 145 -16.63 13.62 0.18
C ASP A 145 -15.24 13.20 0.69
N VAL A 146 -14.58 12.34 -0.07
CA VAL A 146 -13.25 11.77 0.25
C VAL A 146 -12.18 12.85 0.41
N ILE A 147 -12.35 14.00 -0.24
CA ILE A 147 -11.36 15.09 -0.26
C ILE A 147 -11.59 16.07 0.89
N SER A 148 -12.73 16.01 1.60
CA SER A 148 -13.03 16.95 2.68
C SER A 148 -12.15 16.72 3.92
N LEU A 149 -11.86 17.81 4.63
CA LEU A 149 -11.14 17.75 5.89
C LEU A 149 -11.87 16.89 6.94
N SER A 150 -13.20 16.94 6.94
CA SER A 150 -14.03 16.13 7.84
C SER A 150 -13.92 14.64 7.53
N TYR A 151 -13.86 14.27 6.26
CA TYR A 151 -13.61 12.90 5.83
C TYR A 151 -12.25 12.40 6.32
N ASN A 152 -11.18 13.18 6.12
CA ASN A 152 -9.84 12.83 6.56
C ASN A 152 -9.76 12.64 8.08
N ARG A 153 -10.43 13.48 8.86
CA ARG A 153 -10.51 13.33 10.33
C ARG A 153 -11.24 12.06 10.73
N MET A 154 -12.34 11.77 10.08
CA MET A 154 -13.14 10.55 10.31
C MET A 154 -12.33 9.31 9.96
N MET A 155 -11.65 9.29 8.82
CA MET A 155 -10.81 8.18 8.37
C MET A 155 -9.68 7.90 9.36
N ASN A 156 -8.99 8.94 9.82
CA ASN A 156 -7.95 8.79 10.83
C ASN A 156 -8.51 8.23 12.14
N HIS A 157 -9.67 8.70 12.57
CA HIS A 157 -10.31 8.19 13.78
C HIS A 157 -10.68 6.72 13.65
N ILE A 158 -11.29 6.30 12.54
CA ILE A 158 -11.65 4.91 12.27
C ILE A 158 -10.39 4.04 12.18
N LYS A 159 -9.33 4.52 11.51
CA LYS A 159 -8.04 3.82 11.42
C LYS A 159 -7.47 3.53 12.80
N TYR A 160 -7.47 4.51 13.71
CA TYR A 160 -7.00 4.32 15.08
C TYR A 160 -7.88 3.36 15.88
N MET A 161 -9.19 3.42 15.70
CA MET A 161 -10.12 2.48 16.35
C MET A 161 -9.88 1.05 15.90
N VAL A 162 -9.73 0.82 14.59
CA VAL A 162 -9.45 -0.51 14.01
C VAL A 162 -8.14 -1.05 14.54
N ALA A 163 -7.08 -0.24 14.59
CA ALA A 163 -5.79 -0.62 15.13
C ALA A 163 -5.89 -1.03 16.62
N ARG A 164 -6.62 -0.28 17.43
CA ARG A 164 -6.85 -0.61 18.86
C ARG A 164 -7.59 -1.91 19.05
N VAL A 165 -8.65 -2.14 18.29
CA VAL A 165 -9.42 -3.40 18.35
C VAL A 165 -8.54 -4.59 17.93
N SER A 166 -7.73 -4.42 16.89
CA SER A 166 -6.81 -5.47 16.39
C SER A 166 -5.71 -5.81 17.39
N THR A 167 -5.27 -4.84 18.20
CA THR A 167 -4.23 -5.04 19.23
C THR A 167 -4.80 -5.44 20.59
N GLY A 168 -6.14 -5.52 20.73
CA GLY A 168 -6.81 -5.86 21.98
C GLY A 168 -6.82 -4.73 23.02
N GLU A 169 -6.49 -3.52 22.63
CA GLU A 169 -6.61 -2.35 23.52
C GLU A 169 -8.08 -2.00 23.72
N THR A 170 -8.52 -2.10 24.97
CA THR A 170 -9.84 -1.62 25.36
C THR A 170 -9.81 -0.11 25.56
N LEU A 171 -10.77 0.59 24.94
CA LEU A 171 -11.05 1.97 25.29
C LEU A 171 -11.48 2.05 26.75
N LYS A 172 -10.59 2.53 27.61
CA LYS A 172 -11.02 3.05 28.90
C LYS A 172 -11.69 4.40 28.61
N LEU A 173 -13.01 4.40 28.65
CA LEU A 173 -13.75 5.63 28.78
C LEU A 173 -13.48 6.15 30.19
N ASP A 174 -12.55 7.07 30.31
CA ASP A 174 -12.45 7.90 31.50
C ASP A 174 -13.68 8.83 31.49
N MET A 175 -14.63 8.45 32.27
CA MET A 175 -15.72 9.35 32.64
C MET A 175 -15.30 10.23 33.77
#